data_c8c31e5ac05758439799accf1825a218
#
_entry.id   c8c31e5ac05758439799accf1825a218
#
_cell.length_a   1.000
_cell.length_b   1.000
_cell.length_c   1.000
_cell.angle_alpha   90.00
_cell.angle_beta   90.00
_cell.angle_gamma   90.00
#
_symmetry.space_group_name_H-M   'P 1'
#
loop_
_entity.id
_entity.type
_entity.pdbx_description
1 polymer ?
#
loop_
_entity_poly.entity_id
_entity_poly.type
_entity_poly.pdbx_seq_one_letter_code
_entity_poly.pdbx_strand_id
1 'polypeptide(L)'
;MRKLIVFLVIVAGLCTALQLKGQEAAEEGLYRSLNGRMNVTRQDVVVKVDPGIKMMLGRLDSVYVHSGPFAMGKLKFESFDCSLSGIRFNPLDSLAGQRLYIGSAETGSVQAVISPSDLQSYLQSRTDKISDAVVTFEDDSVHIKGKVRLGNIFTATTDITGNFVIDGTRLKFAPSHIGIEGAGKSYGTDNIGAVDIFDFDNFPFGIVPQKVEIKNNLLIIHGQVQ
;
A
#
# COMPACT_ATOMS: atom_id res chain seq x y z
N MET A 1 4.84 51.72 18.00
CA MET A 1 3.88 51.66 16.89
C MET A 1 4.52 51.21 15.59
N ARG A 2 5.61 51.82 15.09
CA ARG A 2 6.26 51.48 13.81
C ARG A 2 6.73 50.00 13.73
N LYS A 3 7.32 49.43 14.80
CA LYS A 3 7.75 48.01 14.85
C LYS A 3 6.58 47.03 14.81
N LEU A 4 5.44 47.38 15.41
CA LEU A 4 4.23 46.57 15.42
C LEU A 4 3.56 46.54 14.05
N ILE A 5 3.55 47.67 13.33
CA ILE A 5 3.04 47.76 11.95
C ILE A 5 3.89 46.89 11.01
N VAL A 6 5.24 46.98 11.11
CA VAL A 6 6.15 46.18 10.32
C VAL A 6 5.93 44.68 10.60
N PHE A 7 5.78 44.28 11.85
CA PHE A 7 5.48 42.92 12.25
C PHE A 7 4.16 42.44 11.64
N LEU A 8 3.08 43.23 11.73
CA LEU A 8 1.77 42.91 11.12
C LEU A 8 1.85 42.76 9.61
N VAL A 9 2.59 43.62 8.92
CA VAL A 9 2.79 43.51 7.46
C VAL A 9 3.54 42.24 7.09
N ILE A 10 4.58 41.86 7.84
CA ILE A 10 5.31 40.61 7.62
C ILE A 10 4.39 39.39 7.83
N VAL A 11 3.61 39.38 8.93
CA VAL A 11 2.66 38.29 9.21
C VAL A 11 1.59 38.20 8.13
N ALA A 12 1.01 39.33 7.70
CA ALA A 12 0.02 39.35 6.63
C ALA A 12 0.61 38.84 5.30
N GLY A 13 1.82 39.26 4.95
CA GLY A 13 2.53 38.78 3.78
C GLY A 13 2.80 37.28 3.82
N LEU A 14 3.21 36.75 4.97
CA LEU A 14 3.41 35.32 5.18
C LEU A 14 2.10 34.51 5.05
N CYS A 15 1.02 35.01 5.68
CA CYS A 15 -0.30 34.37 5.56
C CYS A 15 -0.80 34.36 4.12
N THR A 16 -0.59 35.44 3.36
CA THR A 16 -0.97 35.52 1.95
C THR A 16 -0.14 34.56 1.11
N ALA A 17 1.16 34.46 1.34
CA ALA A 17 2.04 33.53 0.63
C ALA A 17 1.66 32.07 0.91
N LEU A 18 1.33 31.71 2.15
CA LEU A 18 0.86 30.39 2.52
C LEU A 18 -0.50 30.06 1.90
N GLN A 19 -1.40 31.03 1.83
CA GLN A 19 -2.70 30.83 1.19
C GLN A 19 -2.58 30.57 -0.30
N LEU A 20 -1.64 31.24 -0.99
CA LEU A 20 -1.46 31.11 -2.43
C LEU A 20 -0.59 29.92 -2.86
N LYS A 21 0.42 29.56 -2.07
CA LYS A 21 1.44 28.60 -2.44
C LYS A 21 1.59 27.42 -1.47
N GLY A 22 0.89 27.44 -0.36
CA GLY A 22 1.03 26.42 0.68
C GLY A 22 0.63 25.03 0.18
N GLN A 23 -0.46 24.97 -0.55
CA GLN A 23 -0.95 23.71 -1.13
C GLN A 23 0.08 23.08 -2.08
N GLU A 24 0.60 23.86 -3.04
CA GLU A 24 1.63 23.39 -3.99
C GLU A 24 2.91 22.91 -3.26
N ALA A 25 3.31 23.62 -2.20
CA ALA A 25 4.47 23.25 -1.40
C ALA A 25 4.23 21.93 -0.63
N ALA A 26 3.01 21.70 -0.14
CA ALA A 26 2.63 20.45 0.52
C ALA A 26 2.59 19.28 -0.46
N GLU A 27 2.01 19.48 -1.65
CA GLU A 27 1.98 18.48 -2.73
C GLU A 27 3.39 18.08 -3.15
N GLU A 28 4.26 19.05 -3.40
CA GLU A 28 5.67 18.79 -3.73
C GLU A 28 6.42 18.08 -2.60
N GLY A 29 6.19 18.49 -1.35
CA GLY A 29 6.81 17.83 -0.18
C GLY A 29 6.35 16.39 -0.01
N LEU A 30 5.07 16.10 -0.25
CA LEU A 30 4.53 14.74 -0.19
C LEU A 30 5.01 13.89 -1.37
N TYR A 31 4.99 14.45 -2.59
CA TYR A 31 5.57 13.80 -3.76
C TYR A 31 7.01 13.35 -3.51
N ARG A 32 7.86 14.24 -2.96
CA ARG A 32 9.24 13.90 -2.62
C ARG A 32 9.37 12.82 -1.54
N SER A 33 8.40 12.70 -0.65
CA SER A 33 8.37 11.64 0.37
C SER A 33 8.08 10.27 -0.21
N LEU A 34 7.25 10.22 -1.27
CA LEU A 34 6.78 8.99 -1.89
C LEU A 34 7.62 8.58 -3.10
N ASN A 35 8.18 9.57 -3.81
CA ASN A 35 9.00 9.32 -4.99
C ASN A 35 10.22 8.45 -4.65
N GLY A 36 10.40 7.36 -5.40
CA GLY A 36 11.43 6.36 -5.15
C GLY A 36 10.98 5.17 -4.28
N ARG A 37 9.80 5.24 -3.65
CA ARG A 37 9.14 4.09 -2.99
C ARG A 37 7.94 3.59 -3.77
N MET A 38 7.23 4.52 -4.41
CA MET A 38 6.02 4.28 -5.19
C MET A 38 6.15 4.97 -6.55
N ASN A 39 5.40 4.51 -7.52
CA ASN A 39 5.34 5.10 -8.86
C ASN A 39 4.27 6.20 -8.88
N VAL A 40 4.59 7.33 -8.29
CA VAL A 40 3.72 8.52 -8.22
C VAL A 40 4.26 9.62 -9.12
N THR A 41 3.37 10.37 -9.73
CA THR A 41 3.67 11.64 -10.39
C THR A 41 3.16 12.80 -9.54
N ARG A 42 3.54 14.03 -9.88
CA ARG A 42 3.03 15.20 -9.15
C ARG A 42 1.51 15.37 -9.25
N GLN A 43 0.91 14.92 -10.35
CA GLN A 43 -0.53 15.01 -10.56
C GLN A 43 -1.31 13.97 -9.75
N ASP A 44 -0.63 12.92 -9.29
CA ASP A 44 -1.21 11.85 -8.48
C ASP A 44 -1.27 12.19 -7.00
N VAL A 45 -0.71 13.34 -6.61
CA VAL A 45 -0.68 13.81 -5.23
C VAL A 45 -1.49 15.11 -5.15
N VAL A 46 -2.61 15.06 -4.46
CA VAL A 46 -3.49 16.20 -4.25
C VAL A 46 -3.59 16.49 -2.75
N VAL A 47 -3.27 17.71 -2.37
CA VAL A 47 -3.39 18.18 -0.99
C VAL A 47 -4.41 19.30 -0.93
N LYS A 48 -5.29 19.30 0.06
CA LYS A 48 -6.20 20.42 0.32
C LYS A 48 -5.94 20.99 1.71
N VAL A 49 -5.84 22.29 1.77
CA VAL A 49 -5.68 23.04 3.03
C VAL A 49 -6.32 24.42 2.89
N ASP A 50 -7.37 24.67 3.66
CA ASP A 50 -8.06 25.96 3.67
C ASP A 50 -8.51 26.31 5.11
N PRO A 51 -8.10 27.45 5.65
CA PRO A 51 -7.10 28.38 5.11
C PRO A 51 -5.66 27.84 5.20
N GLY A 52 -4.79 28.28 4.28
CA GLY A 52 -3.39 27.82 4.17
C GLY A 52 -2.55 28.02 5.44
N ILE A 53 -2.96 28.93 6.34
CA ILE A 53 -2.32 29.14 7.65
C ILE A 53 -2.32 27.88 8.53
N LYS A 54 -3.26 26.93 8.32
CA LYS A 54 -3.29 25.65 9.04
C LYS A 54 -1.98 24.88 8.91
N MET A 55 -1.26 25.05 7.79
CA MET A 55 0.04 24.39 7.58
C MET A 55 1.09 24.80 8.62
N MET A 56 1.08 26.05 9.08
CA MET A 56 1.97 26.49 10.17
C MET A 56 1.65 25.77 11.49
N LEU A 57 0.41 25.33 11.66
CA LEU A 57 -0.06 24.56 12.80
C LEU A 57 0.08 23.04 12.58
N GLY A 58 0.74 22.62 11.48
CA GLY A 58 0.92 21.21 11.14
C GLY A 58 -0.36 20.49 10.78
N ARG A 59 -1.31 21.17 10.09
CA ARG A 59 -2.60 20.58 9.72
C ARG A 59 -2.88 20.73 8.24
N LEU A 60 -3.44 19.64 7.64
CA LEU A 60 -4.02 19.62 6.31
C LEU A 60 -5.45 19.09 6.40
N ASP A 61 -6.31 19.55 5.49
CA ASP A 61 -7.71 19.12 5.49
C ASP A 61 -7.87 17.75 4.85
N SER A 62 -7.27 17.53 3.67
CA SER A 62 -7.25 16.22 3.03
C SER A 62 -6.03 16.03 2.15
N VAL A 63 -5.69 14.76 1.96
CA VAL A 63 -4.64 14.28 1.05
C VAL A 63 -5.22 13.13 0.24
N TYR A 64 -5.00 13.17 -1.07
CA TYR A 64 -5.23 12.04 -1.96
C TYR A 64 -3.94 11.69 -2.67
N VAL A 65 -3.64 10.40 -2.74
CA VAL A 65 -2.48 9.86 -3.44
C VAL A 65 -2.94 8.69 -4.30
N HIS A 66 -2.59 8.75 -5.57
CA HIS A 66 -2.68 7.62 -6.49
C HIS A 66 -1.27 7.15 -6.86
N SER A 67 -1.06 5.86 -6.98
CA SER A 67 0.17 5.29 -7.52
C SER A 67 -0.17 4.27 -8.59
N GLY A 68 0.47 4.36 -9.74
CA GLY A 68 0.51 3.29 -10.72
C GLY A 68 1.34 2.10 -10.22
N PRO A 69 1.74 1.18 -11.11
CA PRO A 69 2.46 -0.03 -10.71
C PRO A 69 3.76 0.26 -9.98
N PHE A 70 3.97 -0.38 -8.83
CA PHE A 70 5.18 -0.27 -8.02
C PHE A 70 5.47 -1.59 -7.28
N ALA A 71 6.65 -1.70 -6.69
CA ALA A 71 7.05 -2.88 -5.92
C ALA A 71 7.44 -2.50 -4.50
N MET A 72 7.00 -3.29 -3.53
CA MET A 72 7.48 -3.25 -2.15
C MET A 72 8.09 -4.61 -1.78
N GLY A 73 9.39 -4.61 -1.55
CA GLY A 73 10.12 -5.87 -1.45
C GLY A 73 10.04 -6.67 -2.74
N LYS A 74 9.52 -7.88 -2.66
CA LYS A 74 9.35 -8.77 -3.81
C LYS A 74 7.93 -8.74 -4.40
N LEU A 75 6.96 -8.15 -3.69
CA LEU A 75 5.57 -8.07 -4.14
C LEU A 75 5.35 -6.81 -4.97
N LYS A 76 4.75 -6.98 -6.12
CA LYS A 76 4.32 -5.88 -6.98
C LYS A 76 2.85 -5.59 -6.76
N PHE A 77 2.51 -4.32 -6.77
CA PHE A 77 1.16 -3.80 -6.73
C PHE A 77 0.86 -3.15 -8.08
N GLU A 78 -0.33 -3.40 -8.61
CA GLU A 78 -0.79 -2.81 -9.88
C GLU A 78 -1.20 -1.35 -9.69
N SER A 79 -1.85 -1.05 -8.56
CA SER A 79 -2.20 0.32 -8.18
C SER A 79 -2.36 0.45 -6.67
N PHE A 80 -2.35 1.69 -6.25
CA PHE A 80 -2.60 2.07 -4.87
C PHE A 80 -3.29 3.43 -4.81
N ASP A 81 -4.38 3.49 -4.07
CA ASP A 81 -5.13 4.71 -3.79
C ASP A 81 -5.22 4.94 -2.29
N CYS A 82 -4.97 6.17 -1.88
CA CYS A 82 -5.04 6.58 -0.48
C CYS A 82 -5.75 7.92 -0.36
N SER A 83 -6.76 7.98 0.50
CA SER A 83 -7.48 9.20 0.85
C SER A 83 -7.44 9.42 2.34
N LEU A 84 -6.89 10.54 2.78
CA LEU A 84 -6.75 10.92 4.19
C LEU A 84 -7.50 12.20 4.46
N SER A 85 -8.01 12.37 5.68
CA SER A 85 -8.64 13.60 6.15
C SER A 85 -8.21 13.92 7.58
N GLY A 86 -8.19 15.22 7.91
CA GLY A 86 -7.78 15.71 9.23
C GLY A 86 -6.32 15.36 9.56
N ILE A 87 -5.41 15.63 8.61
CA ILE A 87 -4.01 15.23 8.71
C ILE A 87 -3.26 16.16 9.67
N ARG A 88 -2.38 15.55 10.47
CA ARG A 88 -1.42 16.25 11.32
C ARG A 88 0.01 15.87 10.90
N PHE A 89 0.88 16.87 10.86
CA PHE A 89 2.29 16.69 10.54
C PHE A 89 3.16 17.66 11.36
N ASN A 90 4.45 17.40 11.43
CA ASN A 90 5.40 18.33 12.05
C ASN A 90 5.94 19.31 10.99
N PRO A 91 5.60 20.62 11.05
CA PRO A 91 6.07 21.59 10.06
C PRO A 91 7.59 21.77 10.07
N LEU A 92 8.22 21.72 11.24
CA LEU A 92 9.67 21.92 11.37
C LEU A 92 10.45 20.78 10.75
N ASP A 93 10.05 19.53 11.03
CA ASP A 93 10.69 18.33 10.44
C ASP A 93 10.46 18.29 8.93
N SER A 94 9.26 18.68 8.48
CA SER A 94 8.93 18.72 7.06
C SER A 94 9.76 19.78 6.31
N LEU A 95 9.96 20.94 6.88
CA LEU A 95 10.81 22.00 6.32
C LEU A 95 12.29 21.56 6.29
N ALA A 96 12.80 21.03 7.40
CA ALA A 96 14.18 20.57 7.50
C ALA A 96 14.50 19.44 6.52
N GLY A 97 13.56 18.49 6.34
CA GLY A 97 13.69 17.37 5.45
C GLY A 97 13.34 17.67 3.98
N GLN A 98 12.78 18.84 3.68
CA GLN A 98 12.19 19.17 2.37
C GLN A 98 11.19 18.13 1.87
N ARG A 99 10.49 17.46 2.79
CA ARG A 99 9.53 16.39 2.56
C ARG A 99 8.39 16.54 3.54
N LEU A 100 7.18 16.21 3.11
CA LEU A 100 6.03 16.18 4.02
C LEU A 100 5.94 14.78 4.66
N TYR A 101 6.07 14.75 5.98
CA TYR A 101 5.89 13.53 6.77
C TYR A 101 4.55 13.60 7.49
N ILE A 102 3.62 12.75 7.08
CA ILE A 102 2.32 12.63 7.73
C ILE A 102 2.52 11.91 9.06
N GLY A 103 2.13 12.54 10.16
CA GLY A 103 2.23 11.99 11.50
C GLY A 103 0.99 11.18 11.88
N SER A 104 -0.21 11.70 11.57
CA SER A 104 -1.48 11.01 11.80
C SER A 104 -2.57 11.59 10.92
N ALA A 105 -3.66 10.84 10.74
CA ALA A 105 -4.89 11.30 10.10
C ALA A 105 -6.08 10.96 10.99
N GLU A 106 -7.13 11.79 10.97
CA GLU A 106 -8.36 11.51 11.72
C GLU A 106 -9.15 10.36 11.07
N THR A 107 -9.16 10.34 9.75
CA THR A 107 -9.72 9.23 8.96
C THR A 107 -8.87 9.00 7.72
N GLY A 108 -8.81 7.77 7.28
CA GLY A 108 -8.13 7.43 6.06
C GLY A 108 -8.62 6.10 5.48
N SER A 109 -8.77 6.05 4.17
CA SER A 109 -9.07 4.83 3.43
C SER A 109 -7.97 4.54 2.42
N VAL A 110 -7.69 3.27 2.26
CA VAL A 110 -6.65 2.78 1.35
C VAL A 110 -7.20 1.63 0.53
N GLN A 111 -6.82 1.60 -0.72
CA GLN A 111 -7.04 0.47 -1.62
C GLN A 111 -5.72 0.11 -2.30
N ALA A 112 -5.29 -1.13 -2.16
CA ALA A 112 -4.13 -1.68 -2.85
C ALA A 112 -4.59 -2.83 -3.75
N VAL A 113 -4.06 -2.90 -4.97
CA VAL A 113 -4.48 -3.86 -5.99
C VAL A 113 -3.30 -4.71 -6.41
N ILE A 114 -3.52 -6.03 -6.50
CA ILE A 114 -2.52 -7.01 -6.95
C ILE A 114 -3.15 -7.83 -8.06
N SER A 115 -2.43 -7.98 -9.19
CA SER A 115 -2.85 -8.84 -10.29
C SER A 115 -2.43 -10.30 -10.07
N PRO A 116 -3.07 -11.29 -10.75
CA PRO A 116 -2.61 -12.68 -10.73
C PRO A 116 -1.16 -12.82 -11.17
N SER A 117 -0.72 -12.05 -12.18
CA SER A 117 0.64 -12.08 -12.71
C SER A 117 1.68 -11.56 -11.71
N ASP A 118 1.33 -10.56 -10.91
CA ASP A 118 2.21 -10.02 -9.86
C ASP A 118 2.36 -11.00 -8.71
N LEU A 119 1.25 -11.63 -8.29
CA LEU A 119 1.28 -12.68 -7.29
C LEU A 119 2.06 -13.90 -7.77
N GLN A 120 1.88 -14.30 -9.04
CA GLN A 120 2.65 -15.38 -9.66
C GLN A 120 4.15 -15.09 -9.63
N SER A 121 4.54 -13.88 -10.05
CA SER A 121 5.94 -13.43 -10.03
C SER A 121 6.52 -13.43 -8.62
N TYR A 122 5.72 -13.01 -7.65
CA TYR A 122 6.09 -13.03 -6.24
C TYR A 122 6.34 -14.46 -5.74
N LEU A 123 5.43 -15.40 -6.00
CA LEU A 123 5.56 -16.79 -5.59
C LEU A 123 6.82 -17.45 -6.20
N GLN A 124 7.08 -17.22 -7.48
CA GLN A 124 8.28 -17.71 -8.17
C GLN A 124 9.57 -17.12 -7.59
N SER A 125 9.53 -15.88 -7.11
CA SER A 125 10.68 -15.21 -6.50
C SER A 125 10.98 -15.64 -5.05
N ARG A 126 10.01 -16.26 -4.39
CA ARG A 126 10.09 -16.63 -2.97
C ARG A 126 10.74 -17.98 -2.72
N THR A 127 10.65 -18.89 -3.67
CA THR A 127 11.12 -20.25 -3.47
C THR A 127 11.54 -20.90 -4.79
N ASP A 128 12.72 -21.53 -4.77
CA ASP A 128 13.20 -22.35 -5.88
C ASP A 128 12.48 -23.73 -5.93
N LYS A 129 11.59 -23.99 -4.97
CA LYS A 129 10.87 -25.27 -4.87
C LYS A 129 9.62 -25.30 -5.74
N ILE A 130 9.09 -24.15 -6.15
CA ILE A 130 7.92 -24.05 -7.02
C ILE A 130 8.38 -23.45 -8.35
N SER A 131 8.25 -24.21 -9.41
CA SER A 131 8.50 -23.74 -10.77
C SER A 131 7.21 -23.76 -11.58
N ASP A 132 7.17 -22.98 -12.67
CA ASP A 132 6.04 -22.90 -13.58
C ASP A 132 4.70 -22.58 -12.87
N ALA A 133 4.76 -21.77 -11.81
CA ALA A 133 3.55 -21.38 -11.09
C ALA A 133 2.64 -20.56 -12.01
N VAL A 134 1.37 -20.92 -12.05
CA VAL A 134 0.28 -20.16 -12.69
C VAL A 134 -0.74 -19.85 -11.62
N VAL A 135 -1.08 -18.57 -11.50
CA VAL A 135 -2.06 -18.06 -10.53
C VAL A 135 -3.30 -17.61 -11.27
N THR A 136 -4.45 -18.08 -10.85
CA THR A 136 -5.77 -17.63 -11.34
C THR A 136 -6.65 -17.24 -10.16
N PHE A 137 -7.46 -16.21 -10.35
CA PHE A 137 -8.46 -15.78 -9.39
C PHE A 137 -9.84 -16.18 -9.92
N GLU A 138 -10.60 -16.92 -9.13
CA GLU A 138 -11.95 -17.35 -9.47
C GLU A 138 -12.87 -17.05 -8.29
N ASP A 139 -13.90 -16.21 -8.54
CA ASP A 139 -14.84 -15.74 -7.51
C ASP A 139 -14.08 -15.21 -6.26
N ASP A 140 -14.21 -15.89 -5.13
CA ASP A 140 -13.52 -15.55 -3.89
C ASP A 140 -12.31 -16.45 -3.60
N SER A 141 -11.88 -17.28 -4.55
CA SER A 141 -10.79 -18.24 -4.37
C SER A 141 -9.61 -17.98 -5.28
N VAL A 142 -8.45 -18.45 -4.85
CA VAL A 142 -7.19 -18.41 -5.61
C VAL A 142 -6.77 -19.82 -5.94
N HIS A 143 -6.50 -20.07 -7.21
CA HIS A 143 -5.94 -21.30 -7.71
C HIS A 143 -4.48 -21.09 -8.10
N ILE A 144 -3.61 -21.92 -7.55
CA ILE A 144 -2.16 -21.90 -7.81
C ILE A 144 -1.75 -23.26 -8.34
N LYS A 145 -1.49 -23.35 -9.63
CA LYS A 145 -0.92 -24.54 -10.27
C LYS A 145 0.57 -24.36 -10.44
N GLY A 146 1.36 -25.39 -10.14
CA GLY A 146 2.79 -25.29 -10.29
C GLY A 146 3.47 -26.65 -10.14
N LYS A 147 4.77 -26.70 -10.46
CA LYS A 147 5.59 -27.87 -10.24
C LYS A 147 6.36 -27.72 -8.95
N VAL A 148 6.23 -28.69 -8.05
CA VAL A 148 6.97 -28.74 -6.78
C VAL A 148 8.03 -29.81 -6.87
N ARG A 149 9.28 -29.45 -6.54
CA ARG A 149 10.38 -30.41 -6.43
C ARG A 149 10.33 -31.09 -5.07
N LEU A 150 10.08 -32.41 -5.09
CA LEU A 150 10.07 -33.26 -3.91
C LEU A 150 11.41 -34.01 -3.82
N GLY A 151 12.32 -33.49 -2.99
CA GLY A 151 13.69 -33.99 -2.93
C GLY A 151 14.48 -33.66 -4.20
N ASN A 152 15.49 -34.51 -4.53
CA ASN A 152 16.36 -34.23 -5.68
C ASN A 152 15.92 -34.93 -6.97
N ILE A 153 14.87 -35.78 -6.94
CA ILE A 153 14.58 -36.74 -8.00
C ILE A 153 13.17 -36.60 -8.59
N PHE A 154 12.23 -36.12 -7.81
CA PHE A 154 10.83 -36.04 -8.25
C PHE A 154 10.31 -34.61 -8.37
N THR A 155 9.65 -34.36 -9.50
CA THR A 155 8.86 -33.14 -9.71
C THR A 155 7.40 -33.60 -9.83
N ALA A 156 6.52 -33.02 -9.02
CA ALA A 156 5.09 -33.27 -9.06
C ALA A 156 4.36 -31.96 -9.40
N THR A 157 3.32 -32.07 -10.22
CA THR A 157 2.39 -30.96 -10.43
C THR A 157 1.47 -30.87 -9.23
N THR A 158 1.35 -29.69 -8.67
CA THR A 158 0.44 -29.41 -7.56
C THR A 158 -0.62 -28.41 -8.00
N ASP A 159 -1.83 -28.59 -7.49
CA ASP A 159 -2.97 -27.66 -7.59
C ASP A 159 -3.37 -27.27 -6.18
N ILE A 160 -3.21 -26.00 -5.86
CA ILE A 160 -3.51 -25.46 -4.54
C ILE A 160 -4.65 -24.45 -4.69
N THR A 161 -5.73 -24.69 -3.98
CA THR A 161 -6.84 -23.73 -3.87
C THR A 161 -6.85 -23.16 -2.46
N GLY A 162 -7.15 -21.88 -2.34
CA GLY A 162 -7.24 -21.21 -1.04
C GLY A 162 -7.79 -19.80 -1.16
N ASN A 163 -7.83 -19.12 -0.02
CA ASN A 163 -8.34 -17.76 0.10
C ASN A 163 -7.28 -16.86 0.73
N PHE A 164 -7.39 -15.56 0.46
CA PHE A 164 -6.63 -14.57 1.22
C PHE A 164 -7.40 -14.17 2.47
N VAL A 165 -6.65 -13.98 3.55
CA VAL A 165 -7.17 -13.50 4.83
C VAL A 165 -6.27 -12.40 5.39
N ILE A 166 -6.86 -11.51 6.16
CA ILE A 166 -6.13 -10.50 6.93
C ILE A 166 -5.98 -11.00 8.37
N ASP A 167 -4.75 -10.95 8.88
CA ASP A 167 -4.42 -11.24 10.27
C ASP A 167 -3.52 -10.12 10.82
N GLY A 168 -4.11 -9.21 11.58
CA GLY A 168 -3.45 -7.98 12.00
C GLY A 168 -3.03 -7.11 10.80
N THR A 169 -1.73 -6.86 10.66
CA THR A 169 -1.15 -6.12 9.55
C THR A 169 -0.77 -6.99 8.35
N ARG A 170 -1.06 -8.29 8.40
CA ARG A 170 -0.56 -9.26 7.41
C ARG A 170 -1.64 -9.76 6.48
N LEU A 171 -1.31 -9.77 5.19
CA LEU A 171 -2.02 -10.53 4.18
C LEU A 171 -1.47 -11.96 4.20
N LYS A 172 -2.33 -12.94 4.42
CA LYS A 172 -1.99 -14.35 4.43
C LYS A 172 -2.78 -15.11 3.36
N PHE A 173 -2.17 -16.15 2.81
CA PHE A 173 -2.85 -17.14 1.99
C PHE A 173 -3.19 -18.35 2.86
N ALA A 174 -4.48 -18.67 2.94
CA ALA A 174 -5.00 -19.84 3.67
C ALA A 174 -5.41 -20.92 2.65
N PRO A 175 -4.60 -21.98 2.46
CA PRO A 175 -4.94 -23.05 1.54
C PRO A 175 -6.13 -23.86 2.09
N SER A 176 -7.11 -24.16 1.21
CA SER A 176 -8.28 -24.98 1.51
C SER A 176 -8.17 -26.37 0.87
N HIS A 177 -7.41 -26.50 -0.20
CA HIS A 177 -7.20 -27.75 -0.89
C HIS A 177 -5.80 -27.82 -1.52
N ILE A 178 -5.16 -29.00 -1.43
CA ILE A 178 -3.89 -29.29 -2.11
C ILE A 178 -4.02 -30.62 -2.84
N GLY A 179 -3.99 -30.56 -4.17
CA GLY A 179 -3.91 -31.72 -5.06
C GLY A 179 -2.49 -31.94 -5.54
N ILE A 180 -2.09 -33.23 -5.65
CA ILE A 180 -0.82 -33.62 -6.27
C ILE A 180 -1.15 -34.58 -7.41
N GLU A 181 -0.86 -34.17 -8.64
CA GLU A 181 -1.06 -35.03 -9.82
C GLU A 181 -0.05 -36.18 -9.82
N GLY A 182 -0.55 -37.37 -10.15
CA GLY A 182 0.25 -38.60 -10.22
C GLY A 182 0.24 -39.42 -8.95
N ALA A 183 -0.18 -38.89 -7.81
CA ALA A 183 -0.31 -39.65 -6.56
C ALA A 183 -1.72 -40.17 -6.30
N GLY A 184 -2.72 -39.73 -7.04
CA GLY A 184 -4.13 -40.09 -6.83
C GLY A 184 -4.67 -39.70 -5.45
N LYS A 185 -3.96 -38.84 -4.72
CA LYS A 185 -4.28 -38.45 -3.35
C LYS A 185 -4.48 -36.97 -3.28
N SER A 186 -5.62 -36.58 -2.72
CA SER A 186 -5.92 -35.24 -2.27
C SER A 186 -5.53 -35.18 -0.80
N TYR A 187 -4.75 -34.20 -0.42
CA TYR A 187 -4.38 -34.01 1.00
C TYR A 187 -5.29 -32.91 1.59
N GLY A 188 -5.98 -33.25 2.68
CA GLY A 188 -6.67 -32.25 3.48
C GLY A 188 -5.66 -31.27 4.07
N THR A 189 -6.07 -30.02 4.21
CA THR A 189 -5.21 -28.91 4.67
C THR A 189 -5.23 -28.72 6.18
N ASP A 190 -5.86 -29.63 6.92
CA ASP A 190 -6.07 -29.51 8.38
C ASP A 190 -4.81 -29.26 9.20
N ASN A 191 -3.62 -29.46 8.59
CA ASN A 191 -2.32 -29.21 9.22
C ASN A 191 -1.47 -28.15 8.49
N ILE A 192 -2.00 -27.47 7.47
CA ILE A 192 -1.25 -26.45 6.73
C ILE A 192 -1.77 -25.09 7.16
N GLY A 193 -0.99 -24.43 8.01
CA GLY A 193 -1.31 -23.05 8.43
C GLY A 193 -1.28 -22.03 7.29
N ALA A 194 -1.95 -20.92 7.49
CA ALA A 194 -1.90 -19.81 6.56
C ALA A 194 -0.46 -19.29 6.39
N VAL A 195 -0.09 -18.96 5.16
CA VAL A 195 1.26 -18.49 4.77
C VAL A 195 1.27 -16.98 4.63
N ASP A 196 2.22 -16.32 5.27
CA ASP A 196 2.39 -14.86 5.16
C ASP A 196 2.81 -14.49 3.73
N ILE A 197 2.02 -13.63 3.10
CA ILE A 197 2.30 -13.07 1.78
C ILE A 197 2.96 -11.72 1.90
N PHE A 198 2.34 -10.80 2.67
CA PHE A 198 2.83 -9.44 2.80
C PHE A 198 2.50 -8.86 4.17
N ASP A 199 3.43 -8.04 4.71
CA ASP A 199 3.25 -7.32 5.96
C ASP A 199 3.17 -5.82 5.68
N PHE A 200 2.05 -5.21 6.06
CA PHE A 200 1.76 -3.79 5.85
C PHE A 200 2.40 -2.87 6.89
N ASP A 201 3.08 -3.38 7.92
CA ASP A 201 3.75 -2.55 8.93
C ASP A 201 4.75 -1.56 8.33
N ASN A 202 5.38 -1.94 7.20
CA ASN A 202 6.36 -1.08 6.52
C ASN A 202 5.75 -0.26 5.36
N PHE A 203 4.43 -0.30 5.22
CA PHE A 203 3.76 0.46 4.17
C PHE A 203 3.69 1.95 4.55
N PRO A 204 3.76 2.89 3.58
CA PRO A 204 3.55 4.30 3.87
C PRO A 204 2.22 4.54 4.59
N PHE A 205 2.15 5.58 5.40
CA PHE A 205 0.96 6.06 6.10
C PHE A 205 0.42 5.18 7.24
N GLY A 206 1.14 4.15 7.71
CA GLY A 206 0.66 3.31 8.81
C GLY A 206 -0.66 2.61 8.49
N ILE A 207 -0.68 1.88 7.39
CA ILE A 207 -1.89 1.21 6.88
C ILE A 207 -2.18 -0.04 7.70
N VAL A 208 -3.43 -0.17 8.12
CA VAL A 208 -3.97 -1.40 8.70
C VAL A 208 -4.98 -1.99 7.72
N PRO A 209 -4.64 -3.10 7.05
CA PRO A 209 -5.56 -3.79 6.16
C PRO A 209 -6.74 -4.34 6.96
N GLN A 210 -7.94 -4.25 6.39
CA GLN A 210 -9.17 -4.69 7.07
C GLN A 210 -9.93 -5.75 6.30
N LYS A 211 -9.92 -5.65 4.98
CA LYS A 211 -10.66 -6.55 4.10
C LYS A 211 -9.83 -6.86 2.87
N VAL A 212 -9.94 -8.07 2.41
CA VAL A 212 -9.43 -8.51 1.11
C VAL A 212 -10.58 -9.13 0.32
N GLU A 213 -10.64 -8.84 -0.97
CA GLU A 213 -11.63 -9.41 -1.88
C GLU A 213 -11.03 -9.61 -3.28
N ILE A 214 -11.57 -10.55 -4.01
CA ILE A 214 -11.26 -10.76 -5.43
C ILE A 214 -12.41 -10.19 -6.25
N LYS A 215 -12.09 -9.29 -7.17
CA LYS A 215 -13.08 -8.69 -8.06
C LYS A 215 -12.45 -8.35 -9.40
N ASN A 216 -13.14 -8.66 -10.49
CA ASN A 216 -12.65 -8.42 -11.85
C ASN A 216 -11.25 -9.03 -12.11
N ASN A 217 -11.00 -10.22 -11.59
CA ASN A 217 -9.71 -10.91 -11.67
C ASN A 217 -8.55 -10.12 -11.02
N LEU A 218 -8.83 -9.33 -9.99
CA LEU A 218 -7.85 -8.58 -9.22
C LEU A 218 -8.05 -8.84 -7.73
N LEU A 219 -6.96 -8.93 -6.98
CA LEU A 219 -6.98 -8.98 -5.53
C LEU A 219 -6.95 -7.55 -4.99
N ILE A 220 -8.02 -7.16 -4.32
CA ILE A 220 -8.21 -5.81 -3.79
C ILE A 220 -8.14 -5.87 -2.27
N ILE A 221 -7.23 -5.10 -1.71
CA ILE A 221 -7.01 -4.99 -0.27
C ILE A 221 -7.49 -3.61 0.16
N HIS A 222 -8.48 -3.58 1.04
CA HIS A 222 -8.97 -2.37 1.66
C HIS A 222 -8.38 -2.22 3.06
N GLY A 223 -7.95 -1.03 3.39
CA GLY A 223 -7.37 -0.71 4.69
C GLY A 223 -7.77 0.68 5.18
N GLN A 224 -7.39 0.95 6.41
CA GLN A 224 -7.52 2.27 7.04
C GLN A 224 -6.15 2.73 7.51
N VAL A 225 -6.01 4.05 7.67
CA VAL A 225 -4.83 4.66 8.27
C VAL A 225 -5.13 4.94 9.74
N GLN A 226 -4.19 4.56 10.62
CA GLN A 226 -4.25 4.85 12.06
C GLN A 226 -3.47 6.11 12.41
#